data_872347ef6fb64d7f1f359966af957837
#
_entry.id   872347ef6fb64d7f1f359966af957837
#
_cell.length_a   1.000
_cell.length_b   1.000
_cell.length_c   1.000
_cell.angle_alpha   90.00
_cell.angle_beta   90.00
_cell.angle_gamma   90.00
#
_symmetry.space_group_name_H-M   'P 1'
#
loop_
_entity.id
_entity.type
_entity.pdbx_description
1 polymer ?
#
loop_
_entity_poly.entity_id
_entity_poly.type
_entity_poly.pdbx_seq_one_letter_code
_entity_poly.pdbx_strand_id
1 'polypeptide(L)'
;VRMIMQTIQMYDVLEIEKKKEPGIVLTTNIPYVPTDERNLVYKAAKMLMDEFDIKEGLTMNLEKFIPVAAGMAGGSSDAAAAFVGVNRLFGLGLSEEELMKRAVKVGADVPYCVMRGTALAEGIGEKLTRLPRVPYCYVLVGKPGVNVSTKTAYENLKLDDPAVVHPDIDGMVTAVRNGDLDGMISRMGNVFEPGIISKYPVIQEIKDLMESNGAHKAMMSGSGPTVFGIFDDKEKMDRAAAVLRESRLAK
;
A
#
# COMPACT_ATOMS: atom_id res chain seq x y z
N VAL A 1 5.07 14.94 2.19
CA VAL A 1 3.86 14.47 1.50
C VAL A 1 2.61 14.90 2.25
N ARG A 2 1.48 14.95 1.55
CA ARG A 2 0.15 15.10 2.13
C ARG A 2 -0.83 14.30 1.28
N MET A 3 -1.37 13.22 1.81
CA MET A 3 -2.18 12.27 1.03
C MET A 3 -3.18 11.52 1.91
N ILE A 4 -4.23 10.96 1.29
CA ILE A 4 -5.12 10.02 1.95
C ILE A 4 -4.69 8.60 1.61
N MET A 5 -4.53 7.79 2.64
CA MET A 5 -4.24 6.37 2.52
C MET A 5 -5.49 5.55 2.89
N GLN A 6 -5.75 4.50 2.13
CA GLN A 6 -6.89 3.62 2.33
C GLN A 6 -6.47 2.16 2.21
N THR A 7 -6.80 1.35 3.23
CA THR A 7 -6.65 -0.13 3.16
C THR A 7 -7.74 -0.72 2.27
N ILE A 8 -7.37 -1.64 1.39
CA ILE A 8 -8.30 -2.43 0.57
C ILE A 8 -8.30 -3.89 1.02
N GLN A 9 -9.26 -4.69 0.54
CA GLN A 9 -9.36 -6.13 0.84
C GLN A 9 -8.46 -6.98 -0.07
N MET A 10 -7.18 -6.62 -0.11
CA MET A 10 -6.13 -7.38 -0.75
C MET A 10 -5.01 -7.54 0.26
N TYR A 11 -4.55 -8.75 0.52
CA TYR A 11 -3.62 -9.04 1.61
C TYR A 11 -2.67 -10.18 1.26
N ASP A 12 -1.49 -10.12 1.89
CA ASP A 12 -0.55 -11.21 1.98
C ASP A 12 -0.82 -12.01 3.27
N VAL A 13 -0.29 -13.21 3.37
CA VAL A 13 -0.42 -14.04 4.57
C VAL A 13 0.95 -14.21 5.20
N LEU A 14 1.06 -13.94 6.50
CA LEU A 14 2.27 -14.15 7.28
C LEU A 14 1.99 -15.08 8.45
N GLU A 15 2.52 -16.28 8.39
CA GLU A 15 2.54 -17.24 9.49
C GLU A 15 3.80 -17.05 10.32
N ILE A 16 3.67 -17.03 11.65
CA ILE A 16 4.79 -16.84 12.57
C ILE A 16 4.72 -17.89 13.68
N GLU A 17 5.78 -18.64 13.86
CA GLU A 17 5.90 -19.68 14.88
C GLU A 17 7.19 -19.49 15.70
N LYS A 18 7.13 -19.81 17.01
CA LYS A 18 8.31 -19.90 17.85
C LYS A 18 9.11 -21.15 17.53
N LYS A 19 10.44 -21.04 17.56
CA LYS A 19 11.34 -22.19 17.54
C LYS A 19 12.33 -22.12 18.70
N LYS A 20 12.83 -23.27 19.15
CA LYS A 20 13.76 -23.36 20.31
C LYS A 20 15.12 -22.74 19.99
N GLU A 21 15.64 -23.01 18.79
CA GLU A 21 16.93 -22.50 18.34
C GLU A 21 16.84 -21.00 18.05
N PRO A 22 17.81 -20.20 18.53
CA PRO A 22 17.84 -18.76 18.23
C PRO A 22 17.85 -18.45 16.73
N GLY A 23 17.47 -17.22 16.39
CA GLY A 23 17.52 -16.70 15.03
C GLY A 23 16.18 -16.77 14.29
N ILE A 24 16.14 -16.12 13.14
CA ILE A 24 14.94 -15.97 12.30
C ILE A 24 15.15 -16.79 11.02
N VAL A 25 14.18 -17.62 10.70
CA VAL A 25 14.06 -18.30 9.40
C VAL A 25 12.83 -17.71 8.70
N LEU A 26 13.02 -17.10 7.55
CA LEU A 26 11.97 -16.55 6.71
C LEU A 26 11.91 -17.31 5.38
N THR A 27 10.71 -17.70 4.97
CA THR A 27 10.44 -18.29 3.65
C THR A 27 9.38 -17.48 2.93
N THR A 28 9.32 -17.58 1.60
CA THR A 28 8.30 -16.92 0.78
C THR A 28 8.04 -17.70 -0.51
N ASN A 29 6.82 -17.57 -1.04
CA ASN A 29 6.40 -18.14 -2.31
C ASN A 29 7.00 -17.43 -3.55
N ILE A 30 7.69 -16.28 -3.37
CA ILE A 30 8.27 -15.50 -4.47
C ILE A 30 9.80 -15.55 -4.43
N PRO A 31 10.47 -16.26 -5.36
CA PRO A 31 11.91 -16.54 -5.29
C PRO A 31 12.84 -15.32 -5.27
N TYR A 32 12.42 -14.18 -5.83
CA TYR A 32 13.22 -12.96 -5.88
C TYR A 32 12.99 -12.02 -4.68
N VAL A 33 12.07 -12.34 -3.78
CA VAL A 33 11.88 -11.59 -2.53
C VAL A 33 12.94 -12.06 -1.52
N PRO A 34 13.75 -11.16 -0.93
CA PRO A 34 14.76 -11.55 0.05
C PRO A 34 14.15 -12.24 1.26
N THR A 35 14.86 -13.21 1.83
CA THR A 35 14.47 -13.93 3.06
C THR A 35 15.43 -13.67 4.21
N ASP A 36 16.22 -12.61 4.11
CA ASP A 36 17.22 -12.17 5.08
C ASP A 36 16.93 -10.73 5.58
N GLU A 37 17.92 -10.09 6.18
CA GLU A 37 17.83 -8.72 6.74
C GLU A 37 17.44 -7.63 5.72
N ARG A 38 17.42 -7.92 4.44
CA ARG A 38 16.91 -7.01 3.40
C ARG A 38 15.38 -6.98 3.36
N ASN A 39 14.72 -8.01 3.90
CA ASN A 39 13.26 -8.08 3.97
C ASN A 39 12.73 -7.28 5.17
N LEU A 40 11.68 -6.49 4.96
CA LEU A 40 11.09 -5.66 6.03
C LEU A 40 10.42 -6.49 7.13
N VAL A 41 9.89 -7.68 6.80
CA VAL A 41 9.36 -8.65 7.78
C VAL A 41 10.45 -9.09 8.76
N TYR A 42 11.61 -9.48 8.19
CA TYR A 42 12.77 -9.88 8.98
C TYR A 42 13.25 -8.74 9.90
N LYS A 43 13.38 -7.51 9.34
CA LYS A 43 13.77 -6.32 10.12
C LYS A 43 12.82 -6.02 11.26
N ALA A 44 11.51 -6.09 11.01
CA ALA A 44 10.49 -5.81 12.02
C ALA A 44 10.54 -6.84 13.16
N ALA A 45 10.62 -8.12 12.83
CA ALA A 45 10.73 -9.19 13.81
C ALA A 45 12.02 -9.08 14.63
N LYS A 46 13.17 -8.91 13.94
CA LYS A 46 14.47 -8.77 14.59
C LYS A 46 14.52 -7.57 15.53
N MET A 47 13.95 -6.43 15.15
CA MET A 47 13.91 -5.23 15.99
C MET A 47 13.22 -5.50 17.32
N LEU A 48 12.07 -6.17 17.34
CA LEU A 48 11.39 -6.50 18.60
C LEU A 48 12.14 -7.57 19.38
N MET A 49 12.68 -8.58 18.72
CA MET A 49 13.45 -9.62 19.40
C MET A 49 14.69 -9.05 20.10
N ASP A 50 15.41 -8.16 19.45
CA ASP A 50 16.60 -7.51 20.01
C ASP A 50 16.20 -6.56 21.17
N GLU A 51 15.15 -5.75 21.02
CA GLU A 51 14.70 -4.79 22.02
C GLU A 51 14.22 -5.45 23.32
N PHE A 52 13.55 -6.61 23.19
CA PHE A 52 12.98 -7.33 24.34
C PHE A 52 13.82 -8.54 24.79
N ASP A 53 15.06 -8.65 24.29
CA ASP A 53 16.02 -9.72 24.63
C ASP A 53 15.41 -11.14 24.47
N ILE A 54 14.63 -11.34 23.40
CA ILE A 54 13.97 -12.62 23.12
C ILE A 54 15.02 -13.64 22.65
N LYS A 55 15.13 -14.75 23.38
CA LYS A 55 16.14 -15.80 23.13
C LYS A 55 15.65 -16.91 22.21
N GLU A 56 14.33 -17.17 22.20
CA GLU A 56 13.73 -18.10 21.25
C GLU A 56 13.86 -17.55 19.82
N GLY A 57 13.90 -18.46 18.85
CA GLY A 57 13.88 -18.06 17.45
C GLY A 57 12.48 -18.00 16.89
N LEU A 58 12.40 -17.59 15.61
CA LEU A 58 11.16 -17.53 14.82
C LEU A 58 11.32 -18.29 13.51
N THR A 59 10.28 -19.02 13.14
CA THR A 59 10.04 -19.44 11.76
C THR A 59 8.88 -18.61 11.21
N MET A 60 9.09 -18.00 10.04
CA MET A 60 8.09 -17.16 9.39
C MET A 60 7.91 -17.62 7.94
N ASN A 61 6.66 -17.76 7.51
CA ASN A 61 6.29 -18.06 6.13
C ASN A 61 5.45 -16.92 5.57
N LEU A 62 5.95 -16.25 4.54
CA LEU A 62 5.31 -15.11 3.90
C LEU A 62 4.77 -15.50 2.53
N GLU A 63 3.45 -15.61 2.40
CA GLU A 63 2.78 -15.82 1.13
C GLU A 63 2.33 -14.48 0.54
N LYS A 64 2.95 -14.09 -0.57
CA LYS A 64 2.72 -12.83 -1.27
C LYS A 64 1.66 -12.97 -2.35
N PHE A 65 0.65 -12.12 -2.28
CA PHE A 65 -0.40 -11.92 -3.27
C PHE A 65 -0.45 -10.46 -3.75
N ILE A 66 -0.06 -9.51 -2.89
CA ILE A 66 0.10 -8.10 -3.27
C ILE A 66 1.32 -7.99 -4.20
N PRO A 67 1.17 -7.40 -5.40
CA PRO A 67 2.29 -7.25 -6.34
C PRO A 67 3.48 -6.52 -5.71
N VAL A 68 4.69 -7.04 -5.94
CA VAL A 68 5.92 -6.44 -5.42
C VAL A 68 6.29 -5.19 -6.23
N ALA A 69 6.82 -4.16 -5.56
CA ALA A 69 7.22 -2.88 -6.16
C ALA A 69 6.10 -2.22 -6.99
N ALA A 70 4.90 -2.19 -6.45
CA ALA A 70 3.67 -1.83 -7.15
C ALA A 70 3.05 -0.49 -6.69
N GLY A 71 3.65 0.24 -5.74
CA GLY A 71 3.03 1.43 -5.17
C GLY A 71 1.83 1.14 -4.25
N MET A 72 1.75 -0.09 -3.70
CA MET A 72 0.65 -0.58 -2.85
C MET A 72 1.08 -0.85 -1.40
N ALA A 73 2.24 -0.43 -0.99
CA ALA A 73 2.79 -0.63 0.35
C ALA A 73 2.80 -2.10 0.84
N GLY A 74 2.84 -3.11 -0.08
CA GLY A 74 2.76 -4.53 0.28
C GLY A 74 3.86 -4.98 1.25
N GLY A 75 5.12 -4.62 1.01
CA GLY A 75 6.21 -4.93 1.94
C GLY A 75 6.08 -4.23 3.30
N SER A 76 5.50 -3.03 3.33
CA SER A 76 5.21 -2.31 4.58
C SER A 76 4.05 -2.96 5.35
N SER A 77 3.05 -3.47 4.63
CA SER A 77 1.96 -4.27 5.20
C SER A 77 2.49 -5.55 5.86
N ASP A 78 3.41 -6.26 5.18
CA ASP A 78 4.04 -7.47 5.72
C ASP A 78 4.85 -7.16 7.00
N ALA A 79 5.63 -6.08 7.00
CA ALA A 79 6.38 -5.64 8.17
C ALA A 79 5.45 -5.28 9.34
N ALA A 80 4.33 -4.61 9.08
CA ALA A 80 3.32 -4.31 10.09
C ALA A 80 2.72 -5.59 10.68
N ALA A 81 2.45 -6.60 9.82
CA ALA A 81 2.00 -7.91 10.28
C ALA A 81 3.04 -8.59 11.18
N ALA A 82 4.34 -8.47 10.86
CA ALA A 82 5.41 -8.99 11.71
C ALA A 82 5.46 -8.28 13.07
N PHE A 83 5.38 -6.93 13.13
CA PHE A 83 5.30 -6.20 14.38
C PHE A 83 4.14 -6.66 15.25
N VAL A 84 2.94 -6.74 14.68
CA VAL A 84 1.73 -7.17 15.41
C VAL A 84 1.82 -8.63 15.83
N GLY A 85 2.31 -9.51 14.93
CA GLY A 85 2.43 -10.94 15.17
C GLY A 85 3.43 -11.25 16.28
N VAL A 86 4.63 -10.68 16.23
CA VAL A 86 5.67 -10.87 17.25
C VAL A 86 5.21 -10.29 18.60
N ASN A 87 4.61 -9.08 18.62
CA ASN A 87 4.05 -8.50 19.85
C ASN A 87 3.04 -9.44 20.52
N ARG A 88 2.14 -10.04 19.76
CA ARG A 88 1.15 -10.99 20.28
C ARG A 88 1.77 -12.32 20.71
N LEU A 89 2.63 -12.89 19.87
CA LEU A 89 3.23 -14.20 20.08
C LEU A 89 4.07 -14.28 21.36
N PHE A 90 4.79 -13.19 21.68
CA PHE A 90 5.62 -13.07 22.87
C PHE A 90 4.96 -12.32 24.02
N GLY A 91 3.73 -11.83 23.85
CA GLY A 91 3.00 -11.13 24.91
C GLY A 91 3.70 -9.83 25.35
N LEU A 92 4.30 -9.06 24.42
CA LEU A 92 5.09 -7.88 24.74
C LEU A 92 4.26 -6.71 25.28
N GLY A 93 2.94 -6.73 25.06
CA GLY A 93 2.01 -5.73 25.59
C GLY A 93 2.10 -4.36 24.93
N LEU A 94 2.76 -4.24 23.76
CA LEU A 94 2.89 -2.97 23.05
C LEU A 94 1.55 -2.52 22.47
N SER A 95 1.20 -1.26 22.70
CA SER A 95 0.05 -0.59 22.10
C SER A 95 0.27 -0.32 20.60
N GLU A 96 -0.81 0.01 19.89
CA GLU A 96 -0.75 0.43 18.47
C GLU A 96 0.24 1.58 18.28
N GLU A 97 0.17 2.62 19.14
CA GLU A 97 1.07 3.77 19.06
C GLU A 97 2.54 3.40 19.27
N GLU A 98 2.82 2.50 20.21
CA GLU A 98 4.17 2.04 20.51
C GLU A 98 4.74 1.20 19.36
N LEU A 99 3.91 0.40 18.68
CA LEU A 99 4.29 -0.30 17.47
C LEU A 99 4.55 0.68 16.32
N MET A 100 3.69 1.68 16.11
CA MET A 100 3.88 2.71 15.08
C MET A 100 5.18 3.51 15.26
N LYS A 101 5.54 3.88 16.49
CA LYS A 101 6.82 4.56 16.81
C LYS A 101 8.05 3.74 16.42
N ARG A 102 7.96 2.42 16.47
CA ARG A 102 9.02 1.50 16.04
C ARG A 102 8.99 1.28 14.55
N ALA A 103 7.79 1.14 14.00
CA ALA A 103 7.53 0.83 12.60
C ALA A 103 8.13 1.85 11.63
N VAL A 104 8.14 3.16 11.99
CA VAL A 104 8.73 4.21 11.15
C VAL A 104 10.23 3.99 10.88
N LYS A 105 10.96 3.30 11.77
CA LYS A 105 12.38 2.98 11.60
C LYS A 105 12.61 1.90 10.52
N VAL A 106 11.56 1.14 10.20
CA VAL A 106 11.60 0.09 9.16
C VAL A 106 11.18 0.64 7.81
N GLY A 107 10.20 1.55 7.79
CA GLY A 107 9.76 2.21 6.56
C GLY A 107 8.65 3.24 6.83
N ALA A 108 8.56 4.27 5.99
CA ALA A 108 7.63 5.40 6.16
C ALA A 108 6.15 4.97 6.16
N ASP A 109 5.79 3.98 5.35
CA ASP A 109 4.42 3.48 5.22
C ASP A 109 4.05 2.43 6.30
N VAL A 110 5.04 1.87 7.03
CA VAL A 110 4.79 0.79 8.01
C VAL A 110 3.88 1.24 9.16
N PRO A 111 4.01 2.46 9.72
CA PRO A 111 3.09 2.94 10.75
C PRO A 111 1.63 2.95 10.29
N TYR A 112 1.37 3.41 9.06
CA TYR A 112 0.02 3.36 8.50
C TYR A 112 -0.50 1.92 8.37
N CYS A 113 0.35 0.98 7.93
CA CYS A 113 -0.03 -0.43 7.82
C CYS A 113 -0.33 -1.07 9.19
N VAL A 114 0.27 -0.56 10.29
CA VAL A 114 -0.11 -0.94 11.66
C VAL A 114 -1.48 -0.37 12.01
N MET A 115 -1.72 0.93 11.73
CA MET A 115 -2.97 1.64 12.06
C MET A 115 -4.16 1.17 11.22
N ARG A 116 -3.97 0.92 9.91
CA ARG A 116 -4.99 0.51 8.92
C ARG A 116 -6.16 1.50 8.77
N GLY A 117 -7.07 1.16 7.84
CA GLY A 117 -8.29 1.93 7.60
C GLY A 117 -8.06 3.13 6.69
N THR A 118 -8.70 4.25 7.00
CA THR A 118 -8.53 5.52 6.26
C THR A 118 -7.73 6.49 7.10
N ALA A 119 -6.70 7.10 6.52
CA ALA A 119 -5.88 8.08 7.20
C ALA A 119 -5.43 9.22 6.29
N LEU A 120 -5.34 10.42 6.85
CA LEU A 120 -4.51 11.47 6.31
C LEU A 120 -3.07 11.22 6.77
N ALA A 121 -2.16 11.14 5.80
CA ALA A 121 -0.72 10.98 6.04
C ALA A 121 0.02 12.26 5.64
N GLU A 122 0.89 12.74 6.52
CA GLU A 122 1.69 13.97 6.37
C GLU A 122 3.16 13.71 6.77
N GLY A 123 4.03 14.70 6.59
CA GLY A 123 5.47 14.54 6.83
C GLY A 123 6.12 13.72 5.72
N ILE A 124 6.83 12.63 6.07
CA ILE A 124 7.30 11.62 5.11
C ILE A 124 6.28 10.48 4.91
N GLY A 125 5.07 10.58 5.52
CA GLY A 125 4.00 9.59 5.56
C GLY A 125 3.73 9.01 6.95
N GLU A 126 4.52 9.42 7.96
CA GLU A 126 4.47 8.91 9.33
C GLU A 126 3.52 9.67 10.26
N LYS A 127 3.16 10.92 9.90
CA LYS A 127 2.19 11.71 10.69
C LYS A 127 0.79 11.35 10.25
N LEU A 128 0.13 10.50 11.02
CA LEU A 128 -1.12 9.89 10.65
C LEU A 128 -2.28 10.45 11.47
N THR A 129 -3.29 10.93 10.78
CA THR A 129 -4.58 11.29 11.37
C THR A 129 -5.64 10.31 10.87
N ARG A 130 -6.20 9.52 11.80
CA ARG A 130 -7.27 8.57 11.45
C ARG A 130 -8.51 9.31 10.98
N LEU A 131 -9.08 8.86 9.85
CA LEU A 131 -10.33 9.35 9.29
C LEU A 131 -11.44 8.31 9.45
N PRO A 132 -12.72 8.70 9.35
CA PRO A 132 -13.81 7.75 9.18
C PRO A 132 -13.58 6.85 7.97
N ARG A 133 -14.26 5.71 7.95
CA ARG A 133 -14.22 4.82 6.77
C ARG A 133 -14.75 5.55 5.54
N VAL A 134 -14.08 5.37 4.41
CA VAL A 134 -14.63 5.81 3.12
C VAL A 134 -15.95 5.10 2.85
N PRO A 135 -16.88 5.72 2.11
CA PRO A 135 -18.09 5.06 1.67
C PRO A 135 -17.78 3.73 0.95
N TYR A 136 -18.69 2.78 1.10
CA TYR A 136 -18.49 1.47 0.48
C TYR A 136 -18.40 1.61 -1.04
N CYS A 137 -17.36 1.05 -1.62
CA CYS A 137 -17.12 0.98 -3.05
C CYS A 137 -16.32 -0.26 -3.40
N TYR A 138 -16.31 -0.63 -4.66
CA TYR A 138 -15.47 -1.69 -5.20
C TYR A 138 -14.22 -1.09 -5.82
N VAL A 139 -13.10 -1.77 -5.66
CA VAL A 139 -11.81 -1.32 -6.19
C VAL A 139 -11.23 -2.40 -7.08
N LEU A 140 -11.07 -2.08 -8.37
CA LEU A 140 -10.32 -2.90 -9.31
C LEU A 140 -8.87 -2.45 -9.33
N VAL A 141 -7.94 -3.37 -9.21
CA VAL A 141 -6.49 -3.11 -9.24
C VAL A 141 -5.89 -3.75 -10.49
N GLY A 142 -5.08 -2.99 -11.21
CA GLY A 142 -4.34 -3.46 -12.37
C GLY A 142 -2.88 -3.04 -12.31
N LYS A 143 -1.94 -4.01 -12.27
CA LYS A 143 -0.50 -3.72 -12.31
C LYS A 143 0.05 -4.03 -13.69
N PRO A 144 0.54 -3.03 -14.46
CA PRO A 144 1.22 -3.26 -15.72
C PRO A 144 2.55 -4.02 -15.54
N GLY A 145 3.05 -4.60 -16.61
CA GLY A 145 4.32 -5.35 -16.61
C GLY A 145 5.59 -4.51 -16.40
N VAL A 146 5.45 -3.21 -16.13
CA VAL A 146 6.57 -2.30 -15.87
C VAL A 146 6.83 -2.16 -14.37
N ASN A 147 8.06 -1.73 -14.02
CA ASN A 147 8.43 -1.39 -12.65
C ASN A 147 8.85 0.07 -12.58
N VAL A 148 8.36 0.77 -11.57
CA VAL A 148 8.72 2.16 -11.28
C VAL A 148 9.46 2.20 -9.95
N SER A 149 10.67 2.76 -9.96
CA SER A 149 11.41 3.01 -8.73
C SER A 149 10.81 4.23 -8.02
N THR A 150 10.40 4.07 -6.76
CA THR A 150 9.93 5.19 -5.92
C THR A 150 10.96 6.33 -5.89
N LYS A 151 12.25 6.00 -5.73
CA LYS A 151 13.33 6.99 -5.75
C LYS A 151 13.31 7.79 -7.06
N THR A 152 13.27 7.11 -8.20
CA THR A 152 13.24 7.75 -9.52
C THR A 152 11.95 8.57 -9.73
N ALA A 153 10.81 8.13 -9.19
CA ALA A 153 9.56 8.89 -9.25
C ALA A 153 9.70 10.24 -8.52
N TYR A 154 10.27 10.23 -7.31
CA TYR A 154 10.53 11.46 -6.54
C TYR A 154 11.57 12.37 -7.20
N GLU A 155 12.68 11.82 -7.73
CA GLU A 155 13.73 12.58 -8.41
C GLU A 155 13.25 13.30 -9.68
N ASN A 156 12.25 12.73 -10.35
CA ASN A 156 11.67 13.29 -11.58
C ASN A 156 10.39 14.11 -11.32
N LEU A 157 9.97 14.25 -10.08
CA LEU A 157 8.77 15.01 -9.72
C LEU A 157 9.03 16.51 -9.90
N LYS A 158 8.24 17.14 -10.76
CA LYS A 158 8.28 18.58 -11.04
C LYS A 158 7.00 19.21 -10.56
N LEU A 159 6.95 19.61 -9.29
CA LEU A 159 5.74 20.16 -8.67
C LEU A 159 5.28 21.49 -9.29
N ASP A 160 6.18 22.24 -9.90
CA ASP A 160 5.90 23.52 -10.57
C ASP A 160 5.46 23.35 -12.04
N ASP A 161 5.39 22.11 -12.54
CA ASP A 161 4.92 21.83 -13.90
C ASP A 161 3.41 22.12 -13.99
N PRO A 162 2.96 22.99 -14.95
CA PRO A 162 1.53 23.28 -15.14
C PRO A 162 0.65 22.05 -15.40
N ALA A 163 1.23 20.94 -15.85
CA ALA A 163 0.51 19.67 -16.04
C ALA A 163 0.22 18.94 -14.73
N VAL A 164 0.87 19.33 -13.62
CA VAL A 164 0.65 18.72 -12.30
C VAL A 164 -0.55 19.37 -11.63
N VAL A 165 -1.62 18.61 -11.49
CA VAL A 165 -2.82 19.01 -10.74
C VAL A 165 -2.64 18.58 -9.29
N HIS A 166 -2.54 19.55 -8.39
CA HIS A 166 -2.52 19.28 -6.96
C HIS A 166 -3.92 18.92 -6.46
N PRO A 167 -4.13 17.75 -5.84
CA PRO A 167 -5.45 17.36 -5.35
C PRO A 167 -5.88 18.23 -4.16
N ASP A 168 -7.18 18.50 -4.07
CA ASP A 168 -7.80 19.18 -2.91
C ASP A 168 -7.92 18.21 -1.73
N ILE A 169 -6.85 18.06 -0.96
CA ILE A 169 -6.80 17.13 0.16
C ILE A 169 -7.77 17.54 1.29
N ASP A 170 -7.94 18.83 1.56
CA ASP A 170 -8.86 19.31 2.61
C ASP A 170 -10.32 19.05 2.25
N GLY A 171 -10.70 19.32 1.01
CA GLY A 171 -12.02 18.97 0.50
C GLY A 171 -12.24 17.46 0.46
N MET A 172 -11.19 16.69 0.15
CA MET A 172 -11.27 15.23 0.17
C MET A 172 -11.46 14.68 1.60
N VAL A 173 -10.73 15.21 2.61
CA VAL A 173 -10.94 14.88 4.03
C VAL A 173 -12.38 15.21 4.46
N THR A 174 -12.90 16.35 4.03
CA THR A 174 -14.27 16.77 4.32
C THR A 174 -15.30 15.81 3.69
N ALA A 175 -15.11 15.43 2.43
CA ALA A 175 -15.96 14.46 1.73
C ALA A 175 -15.97 13.10 2.44
N VAL A 176 -14.80 12.60 2.83
CA VAL A 176 -14.67 11.33 3.59
C VAL A 176 -15.42 11.43 4.93
N ARG A 177 -15.30 12.54 5.68
CA ARG A 177 -16.00 12.74 6.95
C ARG A 177 -17.50 12.79 6.81
N ASN A 178 -18.00 13.29 5.67
CA ASN A 178 -19.43 13.40 5.36
C ASN A 178 -20.00 12.13 4.71
N GLY A 179 -19.18 11.12 4.42
CA GLY A 179 -19.61 9.94 3.68
C GLY A 179 -19.98 10.21 2.22
N ASP A 180 -19.39 11.26 1.62
CA ASP A 180 -19.64 11.71 0.25
C ASP A 180 -18.63 11.07 -0.70
N LEU A 181 -19.05 9.96 -1.36
CA LEU A 181 -18.22 9.24 -2.31
C LEU A 181 -17.88 10.08 -3.55
N ASP A 182 -18.85 10.75 -4.13
CA ASP A 182 -18.68 11.57 -5.34
C ASP A 182 -17.77 12.77 -5.05
N GLY A 183 -17.98 13.43 -3.91
CA GLY A 183 -17.13 14.51 -3.44
C GLY A 183 -15.68 14.05 -3.19
N MET A 184 -15.46 12.84 -2.71
CA MET A 184 -14.14 12.24 -2.57
C MET A 184 -13.51 11.99 -3.95
N ILE A 185 -14.21 11.29 -4.83
CA ILE A 185 -13.73 10.89 -6.17
C ILE A 185 -13.36 12.11 -7.02
N SER A 186 -14.19 13.15 -7.02
CA SER A 186 -13.95 14.37 -7.81
C SER A 186 -12.68 15.13 -7.42
N ARG A 187 -12.20 14.93 -6.19
CA ARG A 187 -10.99 15.58 -5.64
C ARG A 187 -9.73 14.72 -5.70
N MET A 188 -9.86 13.46 -6.10
CA MET A 188 -8.70 12.56 -6.23
C MET A 188 -7.74 13.04 -7.31
N GLY A 189 -6.44 12.96 -7.03
CA GLY A 189 -5.37 13.25 -7.97
C GLY A 189 -4.04 12.70 -7.45
N ASN A 190 -3.11 12.48 -8.36
CA ASN A 190 -1.77 11.99 -8.03
C ASN A 190 -0.72 12.81 -8.81
N VAL A 191 0.07 13.58 -8.11
CA VAL A 191 1.10 14.46 -8.66
C VAL A 191 2.20 13.72 -9.44
N PHE A 192 2.36 12.43 -9.22
CA PHE A 192 3.32 11.60 -9.97
C PHE A 192 2.83 11.22 -11.36
N GLU A 193 1.50 11.21 -11.61
CA GLU A 193 0.94 10.71 -12.87
C GLU A 193 1.52 11.36 -14.13
N PRO A 194 1.63 12.68 -14.26
CA PRO A 194 2.12 13.28 -15.50
C PRO A 194 3.50 12.78 -15.91
N GLY A 195 4.43 12.74 -14.97
CA GLY A 195 5.81 12.30 -15.24
C GLY A 195 5.92 10.79 -15.48
N ILE A 196 5.17 9.99 -14.73
CA ILE A 196 5.23 8.52 -14.85
C ILE A 196 4.48 8.05 -16.09
N ILE A 197 3.30 8.60 -16.38
CA ILE A 197 2.50 8.26 -17.58
C ILE A 197 3.26 8.63 -18.85
N SER A 198 3.91 9.79 -18.90
CA SER A 198 4.74 10.18 -20.04
C SER A 198 5.81 9.13 -20.38
N LYS A 199 6.37 8.47 -19.38
CA LYS A 199 7.38 7.42 -19.54
C LYS A 199 6.77 6.03 -19.79
N TYR A 200 5.60 5.78 -19.20
CA TYR A 200 4.92 4.49 -19.25
C TYR A 200 3.44 4.67 -19.65
N PRO A 201 3.15 4.92 -20.94
CA PRO A 201 1.79 5.20 -21.43
C PRO A 201 0.75 4.12 -21.10
N VAL A 202 1.18 2.87 -20.93
CA VAL A 202 0.32 1.74 -20.52
C VAL A 202 -0.48 2.04 -19.25
N ILE A 203 0.01 2.93 -18.38
CA ILE A 203 -0.72 3.35 -17.16
C ILE A 203 -1.98 4.11 -17.56
N GLN A 204 -1.88 5.04 -18.53
CA GLN A 204 -3.05 5.76 -19.05
C GLN A 204 -4.02 4.80 -19.77
N GLU A 205 -3.51 3.87 -20.57
CA GLU A 205 -4.35 2.88 -21.25
C GLU A 205 -5.18 2.06 -20.26
N ILE A 206 -4.59 1.66 -19.13
CA ILE A 206 -5.32 0.94 -18.07
C ILE A 206 -6.38 1.85 -17.42
N LYS A 207 -6.05 3.12 -17.14
CA LYS A 207 -7.01 4.10 -16.59
C LYS A 207 -8.21 4.28 -17.54
N ASP A 208 -7.94 4.54 -18.80
CA ASP A 208 -8.96 4.74 -19.83
C ASP A 208 -9.85 3.50 -19.99
N LEU A 209 -9.23 2.31 -19.93
CA LEU A 209 -9.97 1.04 -19.99
C LEU A 209 -10.90 0.89 -18.79
N MET A 210 -10.44 1.17 -17.57
CA MET A 210 -11.26 1.07 -16.38
C MET A 210 -12.42 2.08 -16.41
N GLU A 211 -12.16 3.33 -16.79
CA GLU A 211 -13.17 4.40 -16.85
C GLU A 211 -14.20 4.15 -17.96
N SER A 212 -13.78 3.71 -19.15
CA SER A 212 -14.70 3.35 -20.25
C SER A 212 -15.55 2.10 -19.95
N ASN A 213 -15.17 1.30 -18.95
CA ASN A 213 -15.93 0.15 -18.47
C ASN A 213 -16.64 0.39 -17.14
N GLY A 214 -16.83 1.67 -16.75
CA GLY A 214 -17.72 2.08 -15.67
C GLY A 214 -17.07 2.38 -14.33
N ALA A 215 -15.74 2.52 -14.27
CA ALA A 215 -15.11 3.14 -13.12
C ALA A 215 -15.48 4.62 -13.05
N HIS A 216 -15.86 5.11 -11.87
CA HIS A 216 -16.10 6.55 -11.65
C HIS A 216 -14.80 7.34 -11.79
N LYS A 217 -13.69 6.75 -11.44
CA LYS A 217 -12.33 7.26 -11.63
C LYS A 217 -11.31 6.14 -11.56
N ALA A 218 -10.28 6.24 -12.39
CA ALA A 218 -9.09 5.42 -12.28
C ALA A 218 -7.86 6.30 -12.02
N MET A 219 -6.96 5.85 -11.15
CA MET A 219 -5.78 6.60 -10.74
C MET A 219 -4.61 5.68 -10.43
N MET A 220 -3.40 6.18 -10.65
CA MET A 220 -2.19 5.47 -10.25
C MET A 220 -2.01 5.53 -8.73
N SER A 221 -1.64 4.41 -8.11
CA SER A 221 -1.40 4.30 -6.67
C SER A 221 0.02 4.72 -6.30
N GLY A 222 0.15 5.75 -5.47
CA GLY A 222 1.43 6.25 -4.97
C GLY A 222 2.41 6.61 -6.11
N SER A 223 3.64 6.13 -6.03
CA SER A 223 4.65 6.31 -7.10
C SER A 223 4.45 5.35 -8.29
N GLY A 224 3.41 4.53 -8.28
CA GLY A 224 3.05 3.62 -9.34
C GLY A 224 3.83 2.29 -9.32
N PRO A 225 3.67 1.48 -10.37
CA PRO A 225 2.88 1.71 -11.59
C PRO A 225 1.43 1.22 -11.52
N THR A 226 0.99 0.68 -10.38
CA THR A 226 -0.36 0.12 -10.23
C THR A 226 -1.42 1.18 -10.43
N VAL A 227 -2.46 0.85 -11.18
CA VAL A 227 -3.67 1.64 -11.34
C VAL A 227 -4.79 1.00 -10.52
N PHE A 228 -5.61 1.81 -9.88
CA PHE A 228 -6.85 1.36 -9.29
C PHE A 228 -8.03 2.16 -9.86
N GLY A 229 -9.17 1.47 -10.04
CA GLY A 229 -10.44 2.08 -10.45
C GLY A 229 -11.47 1.90 -9.35
N ILE A 230 -12.29 2.93 -9.10
CA ILE A 230 -13.37 2.93 -8.11
C ILE A 230 -14.70 2.72 -8.82
N PHE A 231 -15.50 1.78 -8.30
CA PHE A 231 -16.82 1.42 -8.82
C PHE A 231 -17.85 1.43 -7.69
N ASP A 232 -19.07 1.82 -8.01
CA ASP A 232 -20.24 1.72 -7.14
C ASP A 232 -21.01 0.40 -7.34
N ASP A 233 -20.75 -0.29 -8.44
CA ASP A 233 -21.46 -1.48 -8.88
C ASP A 233 -20.47 -2.63 -9.14
N LYS A 234 -20.76 -3.79 -8.52
CA LYS A 234 -19.91 -4.98 -8.63
C LYS A 234 -19.87 -5.56 -10.05
N GLU A 235 -21.01 -5.55 -10.76
CA GLU A 235 -21.08 -6.13 -12.10
C GLU A 235 -20.30 -5.29 -13.09
N LYS A 236 -20.34 -3.95 -12.96
CA LYS A 236 -19.46 -3.05 -13.74
C LYS A 236 -17.99 -3.36 -13.47
N MET A 237 -17.60 -3.49 -12.20
CA MET A 237 -16.22 -3.84 -11.84
C MET A 237 -15.82 -5.21 -12.41
N ASP A 238 -16.66 -6.23 -12.29
CA ASP A 238 -16.37 -7.57 -12.80
C ASP A 238 -16.20 -7.58 -14.33
N ARG A 239 -17.04 -6.80 -15.07
CA ARG A 239 -16.87 -6.62 -16.53
C ARG A 239 -15.56 -5.91 -16.86
N ALA A 240 -15.25 -4.81 -16.17
CA ALA A 240 -13.98 -4.11 -16.35
C ALA A 240 -12.78 -5.02 -16.09
N ALA A 241 -12.86 -5.86 -15.05
CA ALA A 241 -11.80 -6.82 -14.72
C ALA A 241 -11.63 -7.89 -15.82
N ALA A 242 -12.72 -8.35 -16.45
CA ALA A 242 -12.64 -9.29 -17.57
C ALA A 242 -11.95 -8.64 -18.77
N VAL A 243 -12.39 -7.43 -19.16
CA VAL A 243 -11.79 -6.68 -20.29
C VAL A 243 -10.31 -6.39 -20.02
N LEU A 244 -9.95 -6.02 -18.78
CA LEU A 244 -8.56 -5.76 -18.41
C LEU A 244 -7.68 -7.01 -18.55
N ARG A 245 -8.19 -8.19 -18.15
CA ARG A 245 -7.45 -9.46 -18.34
C ARG A 245 -7.27 -9.81 -19.81
N GLU A 246 -8.30 -9.64 -20.62
CA GLU A 246 -8.25 -9.90 -22.07
C GLU A 246 -7.28 -8.97 -22.79
N SER A 247 -7.20 -7.70 -22.38
CA SER A 247 -6.30 -6.71 -22.97
C SER A 247 -4.82 -7.03 -22.74
N ARG A 248 -4.47 -7.82 -21.71
CA ARG A 248 -3.10 -8.12 -21.25
C ARG A 248 -2.27 -6.89 -20.85
N LEU A 249 -2.89 -5.74 -20.65
CA LEU A 249 -2.21 -4.52 -20.19
C LEU A 249 -1.74 -4.62 -18.73
N ALA A 250 -2.46 -5.40 -17.93
CA ALA A 250 -2.17 -5.58 -16.50
C ALA A 250 -2.42 -7.04 -16.07
N LYS A 251 -1.85 -7.34 -14.89
CA LYS A 251 -2.08 -8.56 -14.12
C LYS A 251 -2.90 -8.25 -12.89
#